data_63fd2eeab914e062f78342f38601b457
#
_entry.id   63fd2eeab914e062f78342f38601b457
#
_cell.length_a   1.000
_cell.length_b   1.000
_cell.length_c   1.000
_cell.angle_alpha   90.00
_cell.angle_beta   90.00
_cell.angle_gamma   90.00
#
_symmetry.space_group_name_H-M   'P 1'
#
loop_
_entity.id
_entity.type
_entity.pdbx_description
1 polymer ?
#
loop_
_entity_poly.entity_id
_entity_poly.type
_entity_poly.pdbx_seq_one_letter_code
_entity_poly.pdbx_strand_id
1 'polypeptide(L)'
;MPFDYLPHLLIKSKSKIVLLVMDGLGGLPMEANGPTELEHAHSPNLDRLASQGMLGVTTPVRPGITPGSGPAHLALFGYDPIKYEIGRGVLESVGVGLHVGPGDVAARGNFCTLDRNGKIVDRRAGRIPSEESDPLVERLKKIVLPGVVTDVRQVKEYRFAVVMRGENLVPEIEDTDPQETGVPPLDPEPR
;
A
#
# COMPACT_ATOMS: atom_id res chain seq x y z
N MET A 1 -21.69 -8.12 -6.13
CA MET A 1 -22.47 -9.19 -5.51
C MET A 1 -21.51 -10.01 -4.68
N PRO A 2 -21.76 -10.23 -3.40
CA PRO A 2 -20.95 -11.17 -2.65
C PRO A 2 -21.19 -12.58 -3.24
N PHE A 3 -20.08 -13.28 -3.54
CA PHE A 3 -20.15 -14.66 -4.00
C PHE A 3 -20.28 -15.61 -2.80
N ASP A 4 -21.29 -15.41 -1.96
CA ASP A 4 -21.49 -16.17 -0.73
C ASP A 4 -21.66 -17.69 -0.98
N TYR A 5 -22.03 -18.06 -2.19
CA TYR A 5 -22.15 -19.46 -2.61
C TYR A 5 -20.88 -20.05 -3.25
N LEU A 6 -19.81 -19.24 -3.44
CA LEU A 6 -18.57 -19.73 -4.04
C LEU A 6 -18.00 -20.96 -3.33
N PRO A 7 -17.99 -21.02 -1.98
CA PRO A 7 -17.53 -22.22 -1.27
C PRO A 7 -18.28 -23.50 -1.64
N HIS A 8 -19.56 -23.39 -2.02
CA HIS A 8 -20.39 -24.54 -2.46
C HIS A 8 -20.08 -25.02 -3.87
N LEU A 9 -19.40 -24.21 -4.67
CA LEU A 9 -18.99 -24.54 -6.04
C LEU A 9 -17.56 -25.13 -6.09
N LEU A 10 -16.83 -25.09 -4.99
CA LEU A 10 -15.46 -25.59 -4.94
C LEU A 10 -15.44 -27.11 -4.95
N ILE A 11 -14.65 -27.68 -5.83
CA ILE A 11 -14.37 -29.12 -5.88
C ILE A 11 -12.87 -29.36 -5.67
N LYS A 12 -12.54 -30.42 -4.94
CA LYS A 12 -11.15 -30.81 -4.79
C LYS A 12 -10.60 -31.29 -6.14
N SER A 13 -9.50 -30.70 -6.57
CA SER A 13 -8.82 -31.02 -7.81
C SER A 13 -7.31 -31.14 -7.59
N LYS A 14 -6.63 -31.86 -8.50
CA LYS A 14 -5.17 -31.86 -8.59
C LYS A 14 -4.64 -30.66 -9.39
N SER A 15 -5.52 -29.89 -10.02
CA SER A 15 -5.17 -28.68 -10.75
C SER A 15 -4.58 -27.62 -9.82
N LYS A 16 -3.71 -26.79 -10.36
CA LYS A 16 -3.11 -25.66 -9.65
C LYS A 16 -3.48 -24.38 -10.37
N ILE A 17 -3.83 -23.36 -9.62
CA ILE A 17 -4.04 -22.00 -10.13
C ILE A 17 -2.77 -21.22 -9.81
N VAL A 18 -2.18 -20.62 -10.83
CA VAL A 18 -1.01 -19.71 -10.67
C VAL A 18 -1.49 -18.32 -11.01
N LEU A 19 -1.46 -17.43 -10.02
CA LEU A 19 -1.75 -16.01 -10.20
C LEU A 19 -0.43 -15.25 -10.27
N LEU A 20 -0.08 -14.78 -11.46
CA LEU A 20 1.09 -13.92 -11.66
C LEU A 20 0.61 -12.47 -11.76
N VAL A 21 0.96 -11.66 -10.77
CA VAL A 21 0.61 -10.24 -10.73
C VAL A 21 1.84 -9.40 -11.04
N MET A 22 1.78 -8.64 -12.12
CA MET A 22 2.80 -7.65 -12.48
C MET A 22 2.26 -6.27 -12.12
N ASP A 23 2.62 -5.80 -10.93
CA ASP A 23 2.16 -4.53 -10.39
C ASP A 23 2.74 -3.34 -11.16
N GLY A 24 1.91 -2.34 -11.45
CA GLY A 24 2.32 -1.13 -12.13
C GLY A 24 2.62 -1.28 -13.63
N LEU A 25 2.18 -2.37 -14.25
CA LEU A 25 2.44 -2.63 -15.67
C LEU A 25 1.63 -1.73 -16.63
N GLY A 26 0.48 -1.24 -16.20
CA GLY A 26 -0.36 -0.36 -16.99
C GLY A 26 0.27 1.01 -17.17
N GLY A 27 0.27 1.51 -18.40
CA GLY A 27 0.79 2.82 -18.76
C GLY A 27 -0.06 3.51 -19.81
N LEU A 28 0.29 4.75 -20.12
CA LEU A 28 -0.31 5.54 -21.19
C LEU A 28 0.73 5.83 -22.25
N PRO A 29 0.33 5.93 -23.54
CA PRO A 29 1.23 6.36 -24.59
C PRO A 29 1.87 7.71 -24.25
N MET A 30 3.18 7.84 -24.43
CA MET A 30 3.89 9.12 -24.26
C MET A 30 3.57 10.12 -25.38
N GLU A 31 3.21 9.60 -26.53
CA GLU A 31 2.80 10.39 -27.70
C GLU A 31 1.36 10.05 -28.08
N ALA A 32 0.64 11.00 -28.61
CA ALA A 32 -0.72 10.75 -29.09
C ALA A 32 -0.72 9.63 -30.14
N ASN A 33 -1.48 8.56 -29.85
CA ASN A 33 -1.56 7.34 -30.68
C ASN A 33 -0.24 6.53 -30.76
N GLY A 34 0.73 6.79 -29.88
CA GLY A 34 1.92 5.96 -29.74
C GLY A 34 1.65 4.66 -28.97
N PRO A 35 2.63 3.76 -28.89
CA PRO A 35 2.53 2.57 -28.07
C PRO A 35 2.66 2.91 -26.57
N THR A 36 2.01 2.12 -25.74
CA THR A 36 2.27 2.07 -24.28
C THR A 36 3.61 1.41 -24.01
N GLU A 37 4.10 1.49 -22.77
CA GLU A 37 5.35 0.84 -22.36
C GLU A 37 5.28 -0.68 -22.60
N LEU A 38 4.13 -1.30 -22.33
CA LEU A 38 3.93 -2.73 -22.54
C LEU A 38 3.95 -3.10 -24.03
N GLU A 39 3.31 -2.31 -24.88
CA GLU A 39 3.32 -2.52 -26.34
C GLU A 39 4.69 -2.29 -26.95
N HIS A 40 5.53 -1.43 -26.34
CA HIS A 40 6.90 -1.18 -26.77
C HIS A 40 7.89 -2.24 -26.25
N ALA A 41 7.57 -2.90 -25.16
CA ALA A 41 8.44 -3.90 -24.54
C ALA A 41 8.54 -5.16 -25.39
N HIS A 42 9.74 -5.75 -25.45
CA HIS A 42 9.94 -7.05 -26.09
C HIS A 42 9.57 -8.18 -25.12
N SER A 43 8.32 -8.67 -25.19
CA SER A 43 7.74 -9.63 -24.25
C SER A 43 7.17 -10.90 -24.93
N PRO A 44 7.93 -11.64 -25.74
CA PRO A 44 7.41 -12.69 -26.62
C PRO A 44 6.71 -13.84 -25.90
N ASN A 45 7.03 -14.10 -24.64
CA ASN A 45 6.34 -15.12 -23.84
C ASN A 45 4.96 -14.65 -23.37
N LEU A 46 4.84 -13.37 -22.98
CA LEU A 46 3.55 -12.79 -22.62
C LEU A 46 2.65 -12.66 -23.84
N ASP A 47 3.21 -12.22 -24.98
CA ASP A 47 2.52 -12.10 -26.25
C ASP A 47 1.93 -13.45 -26.69
N ARG A 48 2.73 -14.52 -26.56
CA ARG A 48 2.28 -15.87 -26.84
C ARG A 48 1.14 -16.31 -25.89
N LEU A 49 1.26 -16.06 -24.58
CA LEU A 49 0.21 -16.37 -23.63
C LEU A 49 -1.06 -15.58 -23.92
N ALA A 50 -0.94 -14.29 -24.24
CA ALA A 50 -2.05 -13.44 -24.61
C ALA A 50 -2.77 -13.95 -25.88
N SER A 51 -2.02 -14.37 -26.90
CA SER A 51 -2.59 -14.90 -28.15
C SER A 51 -3.31 -16.25 -27.99
N GLN A 52 -2.98 -17.03 -26.97
CA GLN A 52 -3.54 -18.35 -26.69
C GLN A 52 -4.60 -18.35 -25.59
N GLY A 53 -4.68 -17.28 -24.81
CA GLY A 53 -5.55 -17.13 -23.67
C GLY A 53 -6.77 -16.26 -23.93
N MET A 54 -7.57 -16.08 -22.90
CA MET A 54 -8.64 -15.09 -22.88
C MET A 54 -8.15 -13.82 -22.19
N LEU A 55 -8.38 -12.69 -22.83
CA LEU A 55 -8.01 -11.38 -22.30
C LEU A 55 -9.24 -10.64 -21.80
N GLY A 56 -9.07 -9.80 -20.81
CA GLY A 56 -10.12 -8.96 -20.27
C GLY A 56 -9.57 -7.87 -19.38
N VAL A 57 -10.46 -7.03 -18.87
CA VAL A 57 -10.18 -5.99 -17.92
C VAL A 57 -10.98 -6.21 -16.64
N THR A 58 -10.43 -5.78 -15.52
CA THR A 58 -11.12 -5.83 -14.22
C THR A 58 -11.24 -4.44 -13.64
N THR A 59 -12.30 -4.20 -12.90
CA THR A 59 -12.46 -3.03 -12.05
C THR A 59 -12.29 -3.51 -10.60
N PRO A 60 -11.10 -3.29 -9.98
CA PRO A 60 -10.79 -3.91 -8.70
C PRO A 60 -11.71 -3.50 -7.56
N VAL A 61 -12.18 -2.26 -7.54
CA VAL A 61 -13.10 -1.76 -6.51
C VAL A 61 -14.46 -1.47 -7.14
N ARG A 62 -14.62 -0.25 -7.65
CA ARG A 62 -15.82 0.19 -8.41
C ARG A 62 -15.43 1.29 -9.39
N PRO A 63 -16.23 1.52 -10.44
CA PRO A 63 -16.02 2.65 -11.32
C PRO A 63 -15.95 3.97 -10.55
N GLY A 64 -14.96 4.81 -10.87
CA GLY A 64 -14.73 6.09 -10.19
C GLY A 64 -13.95 6.02 -8.88
N ILE A 65 -13.62 4.83 -8.38
CA ILE A 65 -12.79 4.65 -7.18
C ILE A 65 -11.40 4.18 -7.59
N THR A 66 -10.39 5.00 -7.31
CA THR A 66 -9.00 4.62 -7.54
C THR A 66 -8.58 3.53 -6.56
N PRO A 67 -8.21 2.33 -7.02
CA PRO A 67 -7.78 1.27 -6.15
C PRO A 67 -6.37 1.56 -5.61
N GLY A 68 -6.26 1.78 -4.30
CA GLY A 68 -4.95 1.71 -3.64
C GLY A 68 -4.47 0.26 -3.53
N SER A 69 -3.22 0.05 -3.10
CA SER A 69 -2.62 -1.30 -3.02
C SER A 69 -3.43 -2.25 -2.15
N GLY A 70 -3.92 -1.83 -0.99
CA GLY A 70 -4.73 -2.65 -0.09
C GLY A 70 -6.04 -3.12 -0.73
N PRO A 71 -6.92 -2.20 -1.16
CA PRO A 71 -8.17 -2.54 -1.82
C PRO A 71 -8.00 -3.41 -3.06
N ALA A 72 -6.98 -3.13 -3.89
CA ALA A 72 -6.70 -3.92 -5.08
C ALA A 72 -6.32 -5.37 -4.74
N HIS A 73 -5.48 -5.58 -3.72
CA HIS A 73 -5.11 -6.93 -3.28
C HIS A 73 -6.30 -7.68 -2.67
N LEU A 74 -7.11 -7.02 -1.85
CA LEU A 74 -8.35 -7.63 -1.33
C LEU A 74 -9.24 -8.11 -2.45
N ALA A 75 -9.46 -7.27 -3.48
CA ALA A 75 -10.28 -7.63 -4.64
C ALA A 75 -9.71 -8.81 -5.42
N LEU A 76 -8.39 -8.89 -5.61
CA LEU A 76 -7.73 -10.03 -6.26
C LEU A 76 -7.98 -11.36 -5.55
N PHE A 77 -8.10 -11.33 -4.23
CA PHE A 77 -8.38 -12.51 -3.42
C PHE A 77 -9.88 -12.71 -3.12
N GLY A 78 -10.76 -11.95 -3.78
CA GLY A 78 -12.22 -12.12 -3.69
C GLY A 78 -12.86 -11.47 -2.46
N TYR A 79 -12.15 -10.64 -1.72
CA TYR A 79 -12.70 -9.86 -0.63
C TYR A 79 -13.29 -8.55 -1.16
N ASP A 80 -14.44 -8.15 -0.64
CA ASP A 80 -15.03 -6.84 -0.96
C ASP A 80 -14.23 -5.73 -0.26
N PRO A 81 -13.48 -4.90 -1.01
CA PRO A 81 -12.61 -3.88 -0.42
C PRO A 81 -13.37 -2.71 0.22
N ILE A 82 -14.67 -2.58 -0.05
CA ILE A 82 -15.53 -1.58 0.60
C ILE A 82 -16.02 -2.10 1.95
N LYS A 83 -16.34 -3.38 2.02
CA LYS A 83 -16.75 -4.03 3.26
C LYS A 83 -15.58 -4.23 4.23
N TYR A 84 -14.42 -4.56 3.69
CA TYR A 84 -13.20 -4.84 4.45
C TYR A 84 -12.18 -3.73 4.20
N GLU A 85 -12.50 -2.54 4.65
CA GLU A 85 -11.60 -1.40 4.55
C GLU A 85 -10.41 -1.61 5.50
N ILE A 86 -9.25 -1.94 4.93
CA ILE A 86 -8.02 -2.14 5.67
C ILE A 86 -7.02 -1.06 5.27
N GLY A 87 -6.63 -0.22 6.23
CA GLY A 87 -5.67 0.85 6.02
C GLY A 87 -4.25 0.33 5.76
N ARG A 88 -3.44 1.16 5.10
CA ARG A 88 -2.03 0.84 4.79
C ARG A 88 -1.19 0.60 6.04
N GLY A 89 -1.52 1.27 7.14
CA GLY A 89 -0.84 1.08 8.42
C GLY A 89 -0.95 -0.36 8.93
N VAL A 90 -2.15 -0.92 8.90
CA VAL A 90 -2.40 -2.31 9.31
C VAL A 90 -1.66 -3.29 8.42
N LEU A 91 -1.76 -3.13 7.09
CA LEU A 91 -1.11 -4.03 6.12
C LEU A 91 0.41 -4.04 6.28
N GLU A 92 1.04 -2.86 6.36
CA GLU A 92 2.49 -2.75 6.54
C GLU A 92 2.93 -3.29 7.90
N SER A 93 2.18 -2.99 8.98
CA SER A 93 2.50 -3.48 10.32
C SER A 93 2.46 -5.00 10.41
N VAL A 94 1.41 -5.63 9.91
CA VAL A 94 1.30 -7.09 9.86
C VAL A 94 2.38 -7.68 8.94
N GLY A 95 2.64 -7.03 7.81
CA GLY A 95 3.67 -7.46 6.85
C GLY A 95 5.08 -7.52 7.44
N VAL A 96 5.41 -6.67 8.40
CA VAL A 96 6.70 -6.69 9.13
C VAL A 96 6.62 -7.45 10.46
N GLY A 97 5.52 -8.17 10.71
CA GLY A 97 5.35 -9.02 11.88
C GLY A 97 5.01 -8.26 13.17
N LEU A 98 4.47 -7.05 13.07
CA LEU A 98 3.85 -6.38 14.21
C LEU A 98 2.46 -6.96 14.47
N HIS A 99 2.13 -7.16 15.73
CA HIS A 99 0.77 -7.54 16.12
C HIS A 99 -0.13 -6.30 16.15
N VAL A 100 -1.29 -6.39 15.53
CA VAL A 100 -2.33 -5.36 15.56
C VAL A 100 -3.60 -6.01 16.11
N GLY A 101 -4.06 -5.56 17.26
CA GLY A 101 -5.26 -6.04 17.95
C GLY A 101 -6.42 -5.04 17.87
N PRO A 102 -7.60 -5.43 18.37
CA PRO A 102 -8.73 -4.51 18.49
C PRO A 102 -8.36 -3.29 19.34
N GLY A 103 -8.68 -2.09 18.87
CA GLY A 103 -8.37 -0.83 19.53
C GLY A 103 -6.96 -0.29 19.29
N ASP A 104 -6.08 -1.06 18.65
CA ASP A 104 -4.77 -0.55 18.22
C ASP A 104 -4.91 0.38 17.02
N VAL A 105 -4.10 1.41 16.97
CA VAL A 105 -3.96 2.29 15.79
C VAL A 105 -2.64 1.97 15.10
N ALA A 106 -2.71 1.59 13.84
CA ALA A 106 -1.55 1.29 13.03
C ALA A 106 -1.37 2.33 11.92
N ALA A 107 -0.16 2.84 11.78
CA ALA A 107 0.19 3.80 10.73
C ALA A 107 1.44 3.37 9.97
N ARG A 108 1.48 3.72 8.67
CA ARG A 108 2.69 3.65 7.87
C ARG A 108 3.32 5.04 7.82
N GLY A 109 4.57 5.13 8.21
CA GLY A 109 5.36 6.34 8.09
C GLY A 109 6.35 6.29 6.93
N ASN A 110 6.63 7.44 6.36
CA ASN A 110 7.69 7.65 5.40
C ASN A 110 8.63 8.74 5.92
N PHE A 111 9.93 8.50 5.89
CA PHE A 111 10.89 9.60 6.03
C PHE A 111 10.84 10.46 4.77
N CYS A 112 10.88 11.75 4.95
CA CYS A 112 10.96 12.73 3.87
C CYS A 112 12.14 13.68 4.10
N THR A 113 12.55 14.38 3.06
CA THR A 113 13.54 15.44 3.15
C THR A 113 12.85 16.79 3.16
N LEU A 114 13.18 17.62 4.13
CA LEU A 114 12.68 18.99 4.24
C LEU A 114 13.80 20.00 3.89
N ASP A 115 13.41 21.12 3.30
CA ASP A 115 14.29 22.27 3.17
C ASP A 115 14.40 23.05 4.51
N ARG A 116 15.20 24.10 4.52
CA ARG A 116 15.40 24.96 5.70
C ARG A 116 14.14 25.72 6.16
N ASN A 117 13.10 25.77 5.33
CA ASN A 117 11.82 26.40 5.62
C ASN A 117 10.75 25.37 6.06
N GLY A 118 11.14 24.11 6.25
CA GLY A 118 10.21 23.04 6.62
C GLY A 118 9.35 22.50 5.49
N LYS A 119 9.67 22.82 4.22
CA LYS A 119 8.93 22.33 3.07
C LYS A 119 9.52 21.02 2.55
N ILE A 120 8.65 20.11 2.14
CA ILE A 120 9.04 18.81 1.59
C ILE A 120 9.72 19.02 0.22
N VAL A 121 10.98 18.63 0.10
CA VAL A 121 11.71 18.59 -1.17
C VAL A 121 11.75 17.20 -1.76
N ASP A 122 11.67 16.17 -0.94
CA ASP A 122 11.54 14.78 -1.36
C ASP A 122 10.68 13.99 -0.37
N ARG A 123 9.54 13.50 -0.82
CA ARG A 123 8.58 12.70 -0.04
C ARG A 123 9.10 11.30 0.33
N ARG A 124 10.23 10.90 -0.22
CA ARG A 124 10.81 9.56 -0.07
C ARG A 124 12.25 9.57 0.45
N ALA A 125 12.71 10.71 0.96
CA ALA A 125 14.05 10.92 1.51
C ALA A 125 15.18 10.35 0.62
N GLY A 126 15.15 10.61 -0.70
CA GLY A 126 16.11 10.08 -1.67
C GLY A 126 16.10 8.56 -1.82
N ARG A 127 15.09 7.86 -1.30
CA ARG A 127 15.04 6.39 -1.20
C ARG A 127 16.26 5.83 -0.48
N ILE A 128 16.62 6.45 0.65
CA ILE A 128 17.76 6.00 1.46
C ILE A 128 17.71 4.48 1.68
N PRO A 129 18.85 3.79 1.63
CA PRO A 129 18.92 2.36 1.92
C PRO A 129 18.39 2.03 3.31
N SER A 130 17.93 0.80 3.49
CA SER A 130 17.37 0.33 4.76
C SER A 130 18.37 0.48 5.92
N GLU A 131 19.65 0.28 5.66
CA GLU A 131 20.75 0.40 6.64
C GLU A 131 20.93 1.83 7.14
N GLU A 132 20.59 2.83 6.32
CA GLU A 132 20.64 4.24 6.70
C GLU A 132 19.37 4.70 7.44
N SER A 133 18.23 4.12 7.14
CA SER A 133 16.96 4.43 7.80
C SER A 133 16.79 3.72 9.15
N ASP A 134 17.43 2.56 9.35
CA ASP A 134 17.33 1.79 10.61
C ASP A 134 17.73 2.62 11.86
N PRO A 135 18.84 3.36 11.89
CA PRO A 135 19.15 4.24 13.01
C PRO A 135 18.11 5.33 13.28
N LEU A 136 17.36 5.75 12.25
CA LEU A 136 16.27 6.71 12.42
C LEU A 136 15.07 6.04 13.08
N VAL A 137 14.75 4.81 12.68
CA VAL A 137 13.70 4.00 13.32
C VAL A 137 14.04 3.74 14.79
N GLU A 138 15.30 3.44 15.10
CA GLU A 138 15.75 3.28 16.50
C GLU A 138 15.60 4.56 17.34
N ARG A 139 15.63 5.74 16.72
CA ARG A 139 15.30 7.01 17.40
C ARG A 139 13.79 7.13 17.64
N LEU A 140 12.96 6.74 16.68
CA LEU A 140 11.50 6.76 16.82
C LEU A 140 11.04 5.85 17.98
N LYS A 141 11.64 4.69 18.17
CA LYS A 141 11.36 3.78 19.29
C LYS A 141 11.59 4.40 20.68
N LYS A 142 12.43 5.45 20.77
CA LYS A 142 12.72 6.15 22.02
C LYS A 142 11.72 7.25 22.36
N ILE A 143 10.79 7.56 21.45
CA ILE A 143 9.75 8.57 21.71
C ILE A 143 8.74 7.96 22.66
N VAL A 144 8.56 8.60 23.79
CA VAL A 144 7.58 8.20 24.80
C VAL A 144 6.38 9.11 24.71
N LEU A 145 5.21 8.51 24.48
CA LEU A 145 3.93 9.21 24.48
C LEU A 145 3.19 8.85 25.77
N PRO A 146 2.76 9.84 26.59
CA PRO A 146 2.01 9.55 27.82
C PRO A 146 0.76 8.72 27.57
N GLY A 147 0.63 7.58 28.25
CA GLY A 147 -0.54 6.70 28.11
C GLY A 147 -0.59 5.86 26.83
N VAL A 148 0.43 5.93 25.98
CA VAL A 148 0.48 5.19 24.70
C VAL A 148 1.73 4.32 24.64
N VAL A 149 1.56 3.04 24.38
CA VAL A 149 2.65 2.13 24.05
C VAL A 149 2.83 2.12 22.52
N THR A 150 4.04 2.39 22.06
CA THR A 150 4.37 2.38 20.63
C THR A 150 5.28 1.20 20.30
N ASP A 151 5.00 0.53 19.19
CA ASP A 151 5.85 -0.48 18.59
C ASP A 151 6.20 -0.03 17.16
N VAL A 152 7.48 0.19 16.88
CA VAL A 152 7.94 0.75 15.61
C VAL A 152 8.88 -0.22 14.93
N ARG A 153 8.67 -0.48 13.65
CA ARG A 153 9.56 -1.31 12.82
C ARG A 153 9.85 -0.67 11.48
N GLN A 154 11.07 -0.87 11.03
CA GLN A 154 11.42 -0.59 9.66
C GLN A 154 10.68 -1.54 8.71
N VAL A 155 10.22 -1.00 7.59
CA VAL A 155 9.62 -1.79 6.50
C VAL A 155 10.64 -2.02 5.40
N LYS A 156 11.02 -0.95 4.72
CA LYS A 156 12.04 -0.97 3.65
C LYS A 156 12.40 0.45 3.27
N GLU A 157 13.68 0.71 2.99
CA GLU A 157 14.14 2.02 2.56
C GLU A 157 13.69 3.11 3.55
N TYR A 158 13.02 4.16 3.08
CA TYR A 158 12.49 5.28 3.84
C TYR A 158 11.19 4.99 4.60
N ARG A 159 10.70 3.75 4.62
CA ARG A 159 9.40 3.38 5.21
C ARG A 159 9.56 2.70 6.56
N PHE A 160 8.64 3.02 7.45
CA PHE A 160 8.45 2.33 8.72
C PHE A 160 6.97 2.12 9.03
N ALA A 161 6.69 1.20 9.92
CA ALA A 161 5.36 0.96 10.47
C ALA A 161 5.37 1.25 11.96
N VAL A 162 4.28 1.79 12.47
CA VAL A 162 4.06 2.02 13.89
C VAL A 162 2.71 1.49 14.32
N VAL A 163 2.67 0.81 15.44
CA VAL A 163 1.43 0.42 16.13
C VAL A 163 1.39 1.14 17.47
N MET A 164 0.30 1.81 17.74
CA MET A 164 0.03 2.56 18.96
C MET A 164 -1.06 1.86 19.75
N ARG A 165 -0.86 1.67 21.05
CA ARG A 165 -1.79 1.05 21.99
C ARG A 165 -2.01 1.99 23.14
N GLY A 166 -3.26 2.28 23.44
CA GLY A 166 -3.64 3.19 24.53
C GLY A 166 -5.15 3.37 24.57
N GLU A 167 -5.62 4.03 25.62
CA GLU A 167 -7.02 4.38 25.73
C GLU A 167 -7.37 5.57 24.81
N ASN A 168 -8.57 5.55 24.24
CA ASN A 168 -9.13 6.63 23.40
C ASN A 168 -8.34 6.94 22.12
N LEU A 169 -7.56 6.00 21.61
CA LEU A 169 -6.96 6.13 20.29
C LEU A 169 -8.02 5.91 19.20
N VAL A 170 -7.99 6.73 18.19
CA VAL A 170 -8.90 6.63 17.02
C VAL A 170 -8.08 6.61 15.73
N PRO A 171 -8.42 5.75 14.76
CA PRO A 171 -7.69 5.65 13.49
C PRO A 171 -8.15 6.66 12.44
N GLU A 172 -9.25 7.38 12.69
CA GLU A 172 -9.87 8.34 11.78
C GLU A 172 -9.10 9.67 11.79
N ILE A 173 -7.87 9.63 11.27
CA ILE A 173 -6.97 10.79 11.15
C ILE A 173 -6.57 10.96 9.70
N GLU A 174 -6.51 12.20 9.23
CA GLU A 174 -6.01 12.52 7.89
C GLU A 174 -4.52 12.19 7.73
N ASP A 175 -4.12 11.87 6.50
CA ASP A 175 -2.71 11.67 6.17
C ASP A 175 -1.94 12.99 6.30
N THR A 176 -0.77 12.96 6.92
CA THR A 176 0.12 14.14 7.02
C THR A 176 0.97 14.36 5.77
N ASP A 177 0.97 13.42 4.82
CA ASP A 177 1.64 13.55 3.53
C ASP A 177 0.75 14.32 2.54
N PRO A 178 1.11 15.54 2.12
CA PRO A 178 0.31 16.35 1.21
C PRO A 178 0.27 15.81 -0.22
N GLN A 179 0.96 14.72 -0.51
CA GLN A 179 1.11 14.09 -1.82
C GLN A 179 1.85 14.98 -2.87
N GLU A 180 2.44 16.09 -2.46
CA GLU A 180 3.19 17.02 -3.30
C GLU A 180 4.48 17.52 -2.62
N THR A 181 5.33 18.21 -3.35
CA THR A 181 6.56 18.84 -2.87
C THR A 181 6.44 20.36 -2.89
N GLY A 182 7.31 21.08 -2.16
CA GLY A 182 7.28 22.53 -2.07
C GLY A 182 6.33 23.09 -1.00
N VAL A 183 5.64 22.24 -0.29
CA VAL A 183 4.73 22.56 0.82
C VAL A 183 5.18 21.87 2.11
N PRO A 184 4.79 22.35 3.30
CA PRO A 184 5.08 21.65 4.56
C PRO A 184 4.24 20.36 4.66
N PRO A 185 4.64 19.41 5.53
CA PRO A 185 3.73 18.34 5.95
C PRO A 185 2.43 18.91 6.51
N LEU A 186 1.33 18.20 6.33
CA LEU A 186 0.05 18.56 6.92
C LEU A 186 0.01 18.23 8.41
N ASP A 187 -0.74 18.99 9.18
CA ASP A 187 -1.07 18.64 10.54
C ASP A 187 -2.05 17.46 10.59
N PRO A 188 -1.94 16.56 11.58
CA PRO A 188 -2.91 15.48 11.74
C PRO A 188 -4.26 16.05 12.20
N GLU A 189 -5.27 15.92 11.36
CA GLU A 189 -6.65 16.34 11.66
C GLU A 189 -7.57 15.12 11.70
N PRO A 190 -8.63 15.14 12.53
CA PRO A 190 -9.68 14.11 12.50
C PRO A 190 -10.41 14.09 11.15
N ARG A 191 -10.76 12.89 10.70
CA ARG A 191 -11.66 12.67 9.55
C ARG A 191 -13.11 12.81 9.95
#